data_f0389916700590462d8ddb527085fa17
#
_entry.id   f0389916700590462d8ddb527085fa17
#
_cell.length_a   1.000
_cell.length_b   1.000
_cell.length_c   1.000
_cell.angle_alpha   90.00
_cell.angle_beta   90.00
_cell.angle_gamma   90.00
#
_symmetry.space_group_name_H-M   'P 1'
#
loop_
_entity.id
_entity.type
_entity.pdbx_description
1 polymer ?
#
loop_
_entity_poly.entity_id
_entity_poly.type
_entity_poly.pdbx_seq_one_letter_code
_entity_poly.pdbx_strand_id
1 'polypeptide(L)'
;HAFLDGRDTPPASAKGFVETLENKMAEIGVGKVASLSGRYYAMDRDNNWDRVEKAYDSLVTGDGIKAESATQALQESYDNGKTDEFVEPTVICKDGQPLSLVKANDSVIFFNFRPDRAREMTRAFCDDKFTGFERKTGFIPLTFVCFKDYDESIPNKKVAFKKEIIKNTFGEFLANHGKKQLRLAETEKYAHVTFFFNGGVEDPNVDEFRLLVNSPK
;
A
#
# COMPACT_ATOMS: atom_id res chain seq x y z
N HIS A 1 3.13 -10.51 6.78
CA HIS A 1 3.48 -9.11 7.05
C HIS A 1 2.23 -8.26 6.89
N ALA A 2 1.75 -7.65 7.97
CA ALA A 2 0.49 -6.91 7.98
C ALA A 2 0.74 -5.39 7.96
N PHE A 3 0.14 -4.68 7.00
CA PHE A 3 0.12 -3.23 6.95
C PHE A 3 -1.25 -2.75 7.44
N LEU A 4 -1.24 -1.95 8.51
CA LEU A 4 -2.43 -1.55 9.22
C LEU A 4 -2.97 -0.22 8.66
N ASP A 5 -4.27 0.01 8.79
CA ASP A 5 -4.95 1.18 8.26
C ASP A 5 -5.21 2.25 9.34
N GLY A 6 -6.28 2.14 10.09
CA GLY A 6 -6.66 3.07 11.15
C GLY A 6 -7.13 4.46 10.69
N ARG A 7 -7.27 4.69 9.37
CA ARG A 7 -7.73 5.95 8.80
C ARG A 7 -8.99 5.79 7.96
N ASP A 8 -9.02 4.79 7.08
CA ASP A 8 -10.22 4.41 6.32
C ASP A 8 -11.01 3.33 7.09
N THR A 9 -10.46 2.82 8.19
CA THR A 9 -11.07 1.95 9.21
C THR A 9 -10.99 2.62 10.59
N PRO A 10 -11.75 2.16 11.60
CA PRO A 10 -11.63 2.70 12.95
C PRO A 10 -10.18 2.63 13.49
N PRO A 11 -9.73 3.66 14.25
CA PRO A 11 -8.31 3.83 14.60
C PRO A 11 -7.66 2.69 15.40
N ALA A 12 -8.44 1.87 16.09
CA ALA A 12 -7.96 0.75 16.91
C ALA A 12 -8.71 -0.56 16.58
N SER A 13 -8.85 -0.86 15.29
CA SER A 13 -9.59 -2.04 14.79
C SER A 13 -8.68 -3.19 14.35
N ALA A 14 -7.39 -2.93 14.12
CA ALA A 14 -6.46 -3.91 13.56
C ALA A 14 -6.30 -5.15 14.45
N LYS A 15 -6.39 -5.02 15.76
CA LYS A 15 -6.30 -6.16 16.68
C LYS A 15 -7.33 -7.25 16.36
N GLY A 16 -8.60 -6.87 16.16
CA GLY A 16 -9.65 -7.83 15.80
C GLY A 16 -9.46 -8.47 14.43
N PHE A 17 -8.92 -7.71 13.46
CA PHE A 17 -8.60 -8.26 12.13
C PHE A 17 -7.42 -9.24 12.20
N VAL A 18 -6.39 -8.93 12.98
CA VAL A 18 -5.23 -9.80 13.17
C VAL A 18 -5.65 -11.09 13.91
N GLU A 19 -6.46 -11.00 14.96
CA GLU A 19 -7.03 -12.17 15.66
C GLU A 19 -7.81 -13.06 14.68
N THR A 20 -8.66 -12.48 13.85
CA THR A 20 -9.42 -13.22 12.83
C THR A 20 -8.49 -13.93 11.85
N LEU A 21 -7.44 -13.25 11.39
CA LEU A 21 -6.45 -13.81 10.48
C LEU A 21 -5.66 -14.96 11.13
N GLU A 22 -5.17 -14.77 12.36
CA GLU A 22 -4.40 -15.78 13.10
C GLU A 22 -5.26 -17.03 13.38
N ASN A 23 -6.55 -16.85 13.76
CA ASN A 23 -7.49 -17.94 13.92
C ASN A 23 -7.70 -18.72 12.62
N LYS A 24 -7.80 -18.02 11.48
CA LYS A 24 -7.93 -18.67 10.18
C LYS A 24 -6.67 -19.42 9.77
N MET A 25 -5.50 -18.86 10.03
CA MET A 25 -4.21 -19.53 9.81
C MET A 25 -4.09 -20.80 10.68
N ALA A 26 -4.53 -20.73 11.95
CA ALA A 26 -4.55 -21.89 12.84
C ALA A 26 -5.52 -22.98 12.37
N GLU A 27 -6.72 -22.60 11.91
CA GLU A 27 -7.72 -23.53 11.34
C GLU A 27 -7.15 -24.29 10.13
N ILE A 28 -6.45 -23.56 9.24
CA ILE A 28 -5.86 -24.14 8.02
C ILE A 28 -4.57 -24.93 8.34
N GLY A 29 -3.92 -24.63 9.47
CA GLY A 29 -2.64 -25.21 9.87
C GLY A 29 -1.43 -24.61 9.14
N VAL A 30 -1.58 -23.46 8.44
CA VAL A 30 -0.52 -22.82 7.65
C VAL A 30 -0.52 -21.32 7.85
N GLY A 31 0.67 -20.74 7.95
CA GLY A 31 0.90 -19.29 8.02
C GLY A 31 1.05 -18.79 9.45
N LYS A 32 1.65 -17.60 9.55
CA LYS A 32 1.81 -16.81 10.78
C LYS A 32 1.94 -15.34 10.43
N VAL A 33 1.53 -14.46 11.32
CA VAL A 33 1.85 -13.04 11.22
C VAL A 33 3.30 -12.85 11.65
N ALA A 34 4.15 -12.37 10.76
CA ALA A 34 5.59 -12.22 11.01
C ALA A 34 5.99 -10.77 11.32
N SER A 35 5.21 -9.79 10.91
CA SER A 35 5.42 -8.37 11.27
C SER A 35 4.13 -7.56 11.16
N LEU A 36 4.13 -6.42 11.84
CA LEU A 36 3.10 -5.39 11.80
C LEU A 36 3.73 -4.03 11.46
N SER A 37 3.03 -3.19 10.72
CA SER A 37 3.44 -1.81 10.50
C SER A 37 2.24 -0.95 10.18
N GLY A 38 2.10 0.19 10.85
CA GLY A 38 1.08 1.19 10.52
C GLY A 38 1.29 1.79 9.12
N ARG A 39 0.21 2.23 8.50
CA ARG A 39 0.25 2.84 7.16
C ARG A 39 1.12 4.08 7.08
N TYR A 40 1.35 4.77 8.18
CA TYR A 40 2.24 5.91 8.28
C TYR A 40 3.67 5.57 7.82
N TYR A 41 4.11 4.33 8.06
CA TYR A 41 5.42 3.82 7.66
C TYR A 41 5.35 3.01 6.36
N ALA A 42 4.52 1.98 6.33
CA ALA A 42 4.50 0.99 5.26
C ALA A 42 3.75 1.44 3.99
N MET A 43 2.96 2.50 4.08
CA MET A 43 2.08 2.96 3.01
C MET A 43 2.22 4.48 2.79
N ASP A 44 3.44 5.00 2.89
CA ASP A 44 3.73 6.38 2.49
C ASP A 44 3.48 6.57 0.98
N ARG A 45 3.23 7.80 0.57
CA ARG A 45 3.02 8.18 -0.84
C ARG A 45 3.60 9.54 -1.20
N ASP A 46 4.30 10.15 -0.25
CA ASP A 46 4.78 11.53 -0.33
C ASP A 46 6.31 11.59 -0.31
N ASN A 47 6.97 10.43 -0.61
CA ASN A 47 8.43 10.22 -0.64
C ASN A 47 9.13 10.48 0.70
N ASN A 48 8.44 10.18 1.82
CA ASN A 48 9.07 10.15 3.13
C ASN A 48 9.84 8.83 3.30
N TRP A 49 10.96 8.72 2.59
CA TRP A 49 11.71 7.47 2.49
C TRP A 49 12.24 6.95 3.82
N ASP A 50 12.48 7.81 4.80
CA ASP A 50 12.83 7.46 6.17
C ASP A 50 11.75 6.62 6.87
N ARG A 51 10.48 6.81 6.52
CA ARG A 51 9.36 5.99 7.02
C ARG A 51 9.31 4.65 6.32
N VAL A 52 9.41 4.68 4.99
CA VAL A 52 9.39 3.47 4.16
C VAL A 52 10.55 2.55 4.51
N GLU A 53 11.75 3.12 4.73
CA GLU A 53 12.95 2.39 5.13
C GLU A 53 12.73 1.59 6.43
N LYS A 54 12.15 2.22 7.47
CA LYS A 54 11.85 1.52 8.73
C LYS A 54 10.91 0.33 8.53
N ALA A 55 9.88 0.50 7.71
CA ALA A 55 8.98 -0.61 7.38
C ALA A 55 9.69 -1.68 6.55
N TYR A 56 10.45 -1.30 5.53
CA TYR A 56 11.24 -2.21 4.70
C TYR A 56 12.25 -3.03 5.53
N ASP A 57 13.01 -2.36 6.39
CA ASP A 57 14.02 -3.01 7.24
C ASP A 57 13.37 -4.04 8.19
N SER A 58 12.18 -3.74 8.72
CA SER A 58 11.46 -4.72 9.55
C SER A 58 11.12 -6.01 8.78
N LEU A 59 10.93 -5.93 7.46
CA LEU A 59 10.61 -7.07 6.61
C LEU A 59 11.85 -7.87 6.20
N VAL A 60 12.99 -7.19 6.01
CA VAL A 60 14.19 -7.76 5.36
C VAL A 60 15.30 -8.07 6.36
N THR A 61 15.59 -7.15 7.27
CA THR A 61 16.66 -7.33 8.29
C THR A 61 16.08 -7.71 9.64
N GLY A 62 14.79 -7.52 9.84
CA GLY A 62 14.15 -7.71 11.14
C GLY A 62 14.37 -6.53 12.09
N ASP A 63 14.81 -5.38 11.61
CA ASP A 63 14.94 -4.18 12.44
C ASP A 63 13.55 -3.61 12.78
N GLY A 64 13.35 -3.29 14.05
CA GLY A 64 12.07 -2.79 14.56
C GLY A 64 11.82 -3.26 15.99
N ILE A 65 10.64 -2.93 16.52
CA ILE A 65 10.21 -3.40 17.82
C ILE A 65 10.07 -4.93 17.77
N LYS A 66 10.51 -5.62 18.82
CA LYS A 66 10.39 -7.07 18.94
C LYS A 66 9.21 -7.44 19.83
N ALA A 67 8.40 -8.36 19.37
CA ALA A 67 7.28 -8.89 20.14
C ALA A 67 7.11 -10.40 19.88
N GLU A 68 6.51 -11.11 20.82
CA GLU A 68 6.23 -12.54 20.68
C GLU A 68 4.84 -12.82 20.12
N SER A 69 3.95 -11.84 20.18
CA SER A 69 2.57 -11.92 19.70
C SER A 69 2.15 -10.64 18.98
N ALA A 70 1.52 -10.81 17.82
CA ALA A 70 1.02 -9.69 17.03
C ALA A 70 -0.11 -8.94 17.75
N THR A 71 -1.03 -9.66 18.37
CA THR A 71 -2.17 -9.06 19.10
C THR A 71 -1.74 -8.37 20.38
N GLN A 72 -0.74 -8.91 21.08
CA GLN A 72 -0.15 -8.26 22.26
C GLN A 72 0.59 -6.98 21.85
N ALA A 73 1.39 -7.01 20.80
CA ALA A 73 2.10 -5.83 20.29
C ALA A 73 1.14 -4.68 19.91
N LEU A 74 0.00 -5.02 19.31
CA LEU A 74 -1.05 -4.04 19.02
C LEU A 74 -1.65 -3.44 20.30
N GLN A 75 -1.92 -4.27 21.31
CA GLN A 75 -2.44 -3.78 22.59
C GLN A 75 -1.44 -2.85 23.27
N GLU A 76 -0.18 -3.22 23.32
CA GLU A 76 0.90 -2.39 23.89
C GLU A 76 1.06 -1.05 23.11
N SER A 77 0.90 -1.08 21.79
CA SER A 77 0.89 0.15 20.97
C SER A 77 -0.27 1.06 21.35
N TYR A 78 -1.48 0.51 21.52
CA TYR A 78 -2.67 1.27 21.92
C TYR A 78 -2.54 1.85 23.33
N ASP A 79 -2.02 1.06 24.27
CA ASP A 79 -1.77 1.49 25.65
C ASP A 79 -0.77 2.65 25.72
N ASN A 80 0.16 2.72 24.73
CA ASN A 80 1.07 3.83 24.54
C ASN A 80 0.51 4.97 23.65
N GLY A 81 -0.79 4.97 23.36
CA GLY A 81 -1.48 6.01 22.60
C GLY A 81 -1.22 6.00 21.09
N LYS A 82 -0.60 4.94 20.55
CA LYS A 82 -0.35 4.77 19.11
C LYS A 82 -1.38 3.83 18.52
N THR A 83 -2.32 4.38 17.76
CA THR A 83 -3.37 3.63 17.05
C THR A 83 -2.84 3.00 15.76
N ASP A 84 -3.66 2.23 15.05
CA ASP A 84 -3.31 1.42 13.87
C ASP A 84 -2.44 2.17 12.84
N GLU A 85 -2.79 3.42 12.53
CA GLU A 85 -2.06 4.24 11.55
C GLU A 85 -0.59 4.41 11.92
N PHE A 86 -0.29 4.54 13.23
CA PHE A 86 1.01 4.91 13.77
C PHE A 86 1.75 3.77 14.46
N VAL A 87 1.26 2.54 14.36
CA VAL A 87 1.98 1.37 14.89
C VAL A 87 3.36 1.31 14.25
N GLU A 88 4.39 1.37 15.09
CA GLU A 88 5.77 1.29 14.63
C GLU A 88 6.07 -0.09 14.04
N PRO A 89 6.96 -0.19 13.04
CA PRO A 89 7.34 -1.47 12.48
C PRO A 89 7.77 -2.45 13.57
N THR A 90 7.00 -3.52 13.72
CA THR A 90 7.14 -4.52 14.77
C THR A 90 7.35 -5.89 14.15
N VAL A 91 8.38 -6.58 14.59
CA VAL A 91 8.80 -7.91 14.13
C VAL A 91 8.37 -8.94 15.16
N ILE A 92 7.59 -9.94 14.74
CA ILE A 92 7.16 -11.01 15.62
C ILE A 92 8.27 -12.06 15.68
N CYS A 93 8.68 -12.35 16.90
CA CYS A 93 9.80 -13.23 17.20
C CYS A 93 9.34 -14.48 17.97
N LYS A 94 10.10 -15.55 17.82
CA LYS A 94 10.02 -16.73 18.68
C LYS A 94 11.43 -17.06 19.17
N ASP A 95 11.58 -17.25 20.46
CA ASP A 95 12.89 -17.52 21.08
C ASP A 95 13.95 -16.46 20.69
N GLY A 96 13.53 -15.19 20.62
CA GLY A 96 14.37 -14.05 20.26
C GLY A 96 14.71 -13.91 18.76
N GLN A 97 14.23 -14.81 17.91
CA GLN A 97 14.49 -14.77 16.47
C GLN A 97 13.22 -14.40 15.69
N PRO A 98 13.31 -13.56 14.62
CA PRO A 98 12.19 -13.26 13.75
C PRO A 98 11.52 -14.53 13.21
N LEU A 99 10.19 -14.59 13.22
CA LEU A 99 9.44 -15.73 12.66
C LEU A 99 9.71 -15.93 11.18
N SER A 100 9.81 -14.85 10.43
CA SER A 100 10.18 -14.87 9.02
C SER A 100 10.67 -13.49 8.58
N LEU A 101 11.62 -13.49 7.65
CA LEU A 101 12.10 -12.31 6.93
C LEU A 101 12.05 -12.60 5.44
N VAL A 102 11.88 -11.54 4.64
CA VAL A 102 11.93 -11.63 3.19
C VAL A 102 13.37 -11.86 2.73
N LYS A 103 13.61 -12.91 1.98
CA LYS A 103 14.93 -13.36 1.50
C LYS A 103 14.96 -13.53 -0.01
N ALA A 104 16.16 -13.59 -0.57
CA ALA A 104 16.33 -13.85 -1.99
C ALA A 104 15.62 -15.15 -2.42
N ASN A 105 14.97 -15.08 -3.57
CA ASN A 105 14.15 -16.13 -4.19
C ASN A 105 12.81 -16.41 -3.51
N ASP A 106 12.40 -15.63 -2.51
CA ASP A 106 11.06 -15.72 -1.96
C ASP A 106 10.02 -15.25 -2.97
N SER A 107 8.79 -15.73 -2.78
CA SER A 107 7.61 -15.25 -3.49
C SER A 107 6.84 -14.31 -2.60
N VAL A 108 6.58 -13.10 -3.09
CA VAL A 108 5.83 -12.05 -2.38
C VAL A 108 4.54 -11.77 -3.15
N ILE A 109 3.42 -11.75 -2.45
CA ILE A 109 2.14 -11.24 -2.97
C ILE A 109 1.82 -9.96 -2.21
N PHE A 110 1.91 -8.81 -2.89
CA PHE A 110 1.52 -7.54 -2.31
C PHE A 110 0.04 -7.32 -2.57
N PHE A 111 -0.76 -7.49 -1.54
CA PHE A 111 -2.20 -7.66 -1.63
C PHE A 111 -3.00 -6.34 -1.73
N ASN A 112 -2.35 -5.21 -1.63
CA ASN A 112 -3.00 -3.90 -1.73
C ASN A 112 -3.61 -3.71 -3.11
N PHE A 113 -4.89 -3.30 -3.19
CA PHE A 113 -5.59 -3.07 -4.45
C PHE A 113 -5.54 -1.60 -4.92
N ARG A 114 -5.24 -0.65 -4.03
CA ARG A 114 -5.01 0.76 -4.38
C ARG A 114 -3.54 1.01 -4.71
N PRO A 115 -3.22 1.66 -5.84
CA PRO A 115 -1.84 1.83 -6.27
C PRO A 115 -1.06 2.91 -5.51
N ASP A 116 -1.71 4.02 -5.15
CA ASP A 116 -1.05 5.23 -4.66
C ASP A 116 -0.13 5.00 -3.44
N ARG A 117 -0.56 4.19 -2.48
CA ARG A 117 0.20 3.87 -1.26
C ARG A 117 1.01 2.57 -1.32
N ALA A 118 0.97 1.87 -2.44
CA ALA A 118 1.74 0.64 -2.63
C ALA A 118 3.01 0.86 -3.49
N ARG A 119 3.11 1.99 -4.19
CA ARG A 119 4.20 2.30 -5.12
C ARG A 119 5.57 2.30 -4.46
N GLU A 120 5.71 3.02 -3.35
CA GLU A 120 7.01 3.24 -2.72
C GLU A 120 7.60 1.95 -2.17
N MET A 121 6.83 1.17 -1.43
CA MET A 121 7.27 -0.13 -0.94
C MET A 121 7.58 -1.10 -2.10
N THR A 122 6.74 -1.10 -3.14
CA THR A 122 7.01 -1.93 -4.34
C THR A 122 8.30 -1.50 -5.02
N ARG A 123 8.54 -0.19 -5.15
CA ARG A 123 9.78 0.34 -5.71
C ARG A 123 10.99 -0.04 -4.86
N ALA A 124 10.86 0.03 -3.55
CA ALA A 124 11.92 -0.38 -2.62
C ALA A 124 12.29 -1.87 -2.76
N PHE A 125 11.36 -2.75 -3.12
CA PHE A 125 11.65 -4.17 -3.35
C PHE A 125 12.08 -4.48 -4.78
N CYS A 126 11.46 -3.85 -5.78
CA CYS A 126 11.54 -4.31 -7.17
C CYS A 126 12.51 -3.52 -8.06
N ASP A 127 12.81 -2.26 -7.71
CA ASP A 127 13.69 -1.43 -8.53
C ASP A 127 15.15 -1.67 -8.15
N ASP A 128 15.93 -2.28 -9.04
CA ASP A 128 17.37 -2.54 -8.84
C ASP A 128 18.19 -1.23 -8.77
N LYS A 129 17.66 -0.13 -9.35
CA LYS A 129 18.27 1.21 -9.34
C LYS A 129 17.64 2.14 -8.30
N PHE A 130 16.94 1.59 -7.33
CA PHE A 130 16.29 2.37 -6.28
C PHE A 130 17.28 3.23 -5.47
N THR A 131 16.92 4.49 -5.24
CA THR A 131 17.75 5.48 -4.55
C THR A 131 17.06 6.19 -3.40
N GLY A 132 15.87 5.76 -2.98
CA GLY A 132 15.13 6.40 -1.90
C GLY A 132 15.82 6.28 -0.53
N PHE A 133 16.45 5.13 -0.28
CA PHE A 133 17.31 4.86 0.87
C PHE A 133 18.34 3.78 0.52
N GLU A 134 19.35 3.62 1.35
CA GLU A 134 20.36 2.56 1.18
C GLU A 134 19.84 1.24 1.77
N ARG A 135 19.63 0.23 0.92
CA ARG A 135 19.22 -1.11 1.37
C ARG A 135 20.39 -1.82 2.04
N LYS A 136 20.30 -2.11 3.33
CA LYS A 136 21.32 -2.82 4.10
C LYS A 136 21.76 -4.16 3.52
N THR A 137 20.83 -4.82 2.80
CA THR A 137 21.08 -6.13 2.15
C THR A 137 21.35 -6.01 0.65
N GLY A 138 21.37 -4.79 0.10
CA GLY A 138 21.37 -4.58 -1.34
C GLY A 138 20.05 -4.99 -1.99
N PHE A 139 20.06 -5.16 -3.31
CA PHE A 139 18.89 -5.65 -4.06
C PHE A 139 18.66 -7.14 -3.81
N ILE A 140 17.44 -7.52 -3.45
CA ILE A 140 17.03 -8.90 -3.21
C ILE A 140 16.16 -9.37 -4.38
N PRO A 141 16.60 -10.36 -5.18
CA PRO A 141 15.78 -10.90 -6.27
C PRO A 141 14.60 -11.70 -5.70
N LEU A 142 13.39 -11.31 -6.09
CA LEU A 142 12.12 -11.87 -5.61
C LEU A 142 11.22 -12.27 -6.78
N THR A 143 10.32 -13.21 -6.55
CA THR A 143 9.08 -13.29 -7.34
C THR A 143 8.04 -12.38 -6.73
N PHE A 144 8.03 -11.10 -7.13
CA PHE A 144 7.15 -10.10 -6.54
C PHE A 144 5.89 -9.91 -7.38
N VAL A 145 4.73 -10.18 -6.81
CA VAL A 145 3.42 -10.08 -7.46
C VAL A 145 2.62 -8.97 -6.82
N CYS A 146 2.40 -7.89 -7.56
CA CYS A 146 1.47 -6.82 -7.20
C CYS A 146 0.03 -7.25 -7.48
N PHE A 147 -0.89 -6.98 -6.57
CA PHE A 147 -2.30 -7.28 -6.76
C PHE A 147 -2.89 -6.48 -7.95
N LYS A 148 -2.51 -5.21 -8.07
CA LYS A 148 -2.78 -4.34 -9.21
C LYS A 148 -1.48 -3.81 -9.81
N ASP A 149 -1.54 -3.24 -10.99
CA ASP A 149 -0.41 -2.46 -11.50
C ASP A 149 -0.35 -1.11 -10.78
N TYR A 150 0.63 -0.99 -9.88
CA TYR A 150 0.79 0.21 -9.06
C TYR A 150 1.51 1.34 -9.80
N ASP A 151 2.45 1.00 -10.68
CA ASP A 151 3.22 1.92 -11.50
C ASP A 151 3.94 1.12 -12.59
N GLU A 152 3.64 1.40 -13.86
CA GLU A 152 4.22 0.69 -15.01
C GLU A 152 5.74 0.81 -15.08
N SER A 153 6.31 1.90 -14.55
CA SER A 153 7.77 2.15 -14.56
C SER A 153 8.57 1.29 -13.57
N ILE A 154 7.92 0.61 -12.61
CA ILE A 154 8.62 -0.25 -11.65
C ILE A 154 9.01 -1.58 -12.33
N PRO A 155 10.31 -1.91 -12.41
CA PRO A 155 10.76 -3.16 -12.99
C PRO A 155 10.55 -4.36 -12.05
N ASN A 156 10.90 -5.56 -12.53
CA ASN A 156 11.02 -6.79 -11.73
C ASN A 156 9.76 -7.20 -10.95
N LYS A 157 8.58 -6.68 -11.30
CA LYS A 157 7.29 -7.06 -10.72
C LYS A 157 6.44 -7.86 -11.70
N LYS A 158 5.56 -8.68 -11.15
CA LYS A 158 4.42 -9.28 -11.85
C LYS A 158 3.12 -8.61 -11.38
N VAL A 159 2.06 -8.68 -12.18
CA VAL A 159 0.75 -8.09 -11.87
C VAL A 159 -0.31 -9.18 -11.95
N ALA A 160 -1.03 -9.40 -10.84
CA ALA A 160 -2.09 -10.41 -10.77
C ALA A 160 -3.33 -9.97 -11.57
N PHE A 161 -3.79 -8.73 -11.35
CA PHE A 161 -4.97 -8.17 -12.01
C PHE A 161 -4.57 -6.93 -12.80
N LYS A 162 -4.44 -7.07 -14.10
CA LYS A 162 -4.14 -5.96 -15.00
C LYS A 162 -5.26 -4.92 -14.97
N LYS A 163 -4.91 -3.68 -15.32
CA LYS A 163 -5.89 -2.60 -15.47
C LYS A 163 -6.84 -2.94 -16.63
N GLU A 164 -8.11 -3.03 -16.34
CA GLU A 164 -9.15 -3.11 -17.37
C GLU A 164 -9.48 -1.69 -17.84
N ILE A 165 -9.55 -1.50 -19.14
CA ILE A 165 -10.05 -0.25 -19.73
C ILE A 165 -11.57 -0.27 -19.61
N ILE A 166 -12.09 0.60 -18.75
CA ILE A 166 -13.52 0.80 -18.60
C ILE A 166 -14.02 1.57 -19.82
N LYS A 167 -14.87 0.93 -20.61
CA LYS A 167 -15.51 1.53 -21.80
C LYS A 167 -16.89 2.06 -21.43
N ASN A 168 -17.37 3.00 -22.25
CA ASN A 168 -18.68 3.61 -22.10
C ASN A 168 -18.86 4.28 -20.73
N THR A 169 -17.82 4.99 -20.29
CA THR A 169 -17.91 5.85 -19.12
C THR A 169 -18.97 6.93 -19.33
N PHE A 170 -19.46 7.55 -18.26
CA PHE A 170 -20.44 8.62 -18.38
C PHE A 170 -19.95 9.78 -19.27
N GLY A 171 -18.65 10.10 -19.19
CA GLY A 171 -18.02 11.10 -20.05
C GLY A 171 -18.07 10.72 -21.54
N GLU A 172 -17.72 9.48 -21.87
CA GLU A 172 -17.82 8.95 -23.23
C GLU A 172 -19.27 8.90 -23.72
N PHE A 173 -20.19 8.49 -22.84
CA PHE A 173 -21.62 8.46 -23.17
C PHE A 173 -22.13 9.85 -23.57
N LEU A 174 -21.82 10.88 -22.79
CA LEU A 174 -22.18 12.27 -23.07
C LEU A 174 -21.58 12.76 -24.39
N ALA A 175 -20.28 12.50 -24.61
CA ALA A 175 -19.57 12.85 -25.83
C ALA A 175 -20.22 12.19 -27.07
N ASN A 176 -20.51 10.90 -26.99
CA ASN A 176 -21.17 10.15 -28.09
C ASN A 176 -22.59 10.65 -28.40
N HIS A 177 -23.23 11.36 -27.47
CA HIS A 177 -24.52 11.99 -27.66
C HIS A 177 -24.44 13.50 -27.95
N GLY A 178 -23.23 14.02 -28.28
CA GLY A 178 -23.01 15.42 -28.61
C GLY A 178 -23.30 16.39 -27.45
N LYS A 179 -23.13 15.94 -26.22
CA LYS A 179 -23.36 16.77 -25.02
C LYS A 179 -22.06 17.37 -24.52
N LYS A 180 -22.11 18.67 -24.22
CA LYS A 180 -21.01 19.36 -23.52
C LYS A 180 -21.01 19.04 -22.04
N GLN A 181 -19.85 18.91 -21.45
CA GLN A 181 -19.69 18.60 -20.03
C GLN A 181 -18.56 19.43 -19.42
N LEU A 182 -18.71 19.83 -18.16
CA LEU A 182 -17.72 20.55 -17.39
C LEU A 182 -17.29 19.73 -16.18
N ARG A 183 -15.98 19.55 -16.02
CA ARG A 183 -15.32 18.99 -14.82
C ARG A 183 -14.77 20.14 -14.01
N LEU A 184 -15.35 20.39 -12.86
CA LEU A 184 -14.94 21.46 -11.94
C LEU A 184 -14.61 20.87 -10.59
N ALA A 185 -13.41 21.10 -10.09
CA ALA A 185 -13.03 20.73 -8.73
C ALA A 185 -11.83 21.57 -8.23
N GLU A 186 -11.66 21.54 -6.93
CA GLU A 186 -10.43 21.99 -6.28
C GLU A 186 -9.27 21.02 -6.53
N THR A 187 -8.02 21.45 -6.25
CA THR A 187 -6.79 20.69 -6.55
C THR A 187 -6.85 19.27 -5.98
N GLU A 188 -7.27 19.09 -4.73
CA GLU A 188 -7.32 17.77 -4.08
C GLU A 188 -8.35 16.81 -4.70
N LYS A 189 -9.36 17.32 -5.37
CA LYS A 189 -10.46 16.54 -5.96
C LYS A 189 -10.41 16.51 -7.49
N TYR A 190 -9.49 17.25 -8.11
CA TYR A 190 -9.45 17.37 -9.56
C TYR A 190 -9.26 16.03 -10.29
N ALA A 191 -8.32 15.21 -9.83
CA ALA A 191 -8.11 13.88 -10.39
C ALA A 191 -9.35 12.97 -10.25
N HIS A 192 -10.16 13.17 -9.19
CA HIS A 192 -11.37 12.36 -8.98
C HIS A 192 -12.45 12.65 -10.03
N VAL A 193 -12.62 13.91 -10.43
CA VAL A 193 -13.62 14.31 -11.43
C VAL A 193 -13.11 14.26 -12.87
N THR A 194 -11.82 14.04 -13.09
CA THR A 194 -11.18 13.89 -14.40
C THR A 194 -10.70 12.46 -14.63
N PHE A 195 -9.48 12.15 -14.26
CA PHE A 195 -8.84 10.86 -14.49
C PHE A 195 -9.65 9.67 -13.98
N PHE A 196 -10.05 9.68 -12.70
CA PHE A 196 -10.78 8.54 -12.12
C PHE A 196 -12.20 8.43 -12.69
N PHE A 197 -12.86 9.56 -12.89
CA PHE A 197 -14.22 9.58 -13.47
C PHE A 197 -14.24 9.12 -14.93
N ASN A 198 -13.14 9.32 -15.66
CA ASN A 198 -12.95 8.84 -17.03
C ASN A 198 -12.35 7.42 -17.09
N GLY A 199 -12.52 6.62 -16.02
CA GLY A 199 -12.06 5.22 -15.98
C GLY A 199 -10.52 5.06 -15.99
N GLY A 200 -9.80 6.09 -15.55
CA GLY A 200 -8.33 6.12 -15.51
C GLY A 200 -7.71 6.52 -16.86
N VAL A 201 -8.41 7.30 -17.64
CA VAL A 201 -7.92 7.96 -18.86
C VAL A 201 -7.68 9.44 -18.56
N GLU A 202 -6.47 9.93 -18.83
CA GLU A 202 -6.11 11.33 -18.56
C GLU A 202 -6.69 12.29 -19.58
N ASP A 203 -6.72 11.88 -20.83
CA ASP A 203 -7.23 12.71 -21.92
C ASP A 203 -8.73 13.05 -21.74
N PRO A 204 -9.14 14.31 -21.96
CA PRO A 204 -10.53 14.68 -21.91
C PRO A 204 -11.33 14.04 -23.07
N ASN A 205 -12.59 13.72 -22.81
CA ASN A 205 -13.51 13.32 -23.84
C ASN A 205 -13.84 14.50 -24.79
N VAL A 206 -14.41 14.22 -25.95
CA VAL A 206 -14.92 15.26 -26.84
C VAL A 206 -15.92 16.15 -26.08
N ASP A 207 -15.80 17.47 -26.25
CA ASP A 207 -16.63 18.46 -25.56
C ASP A 207 -16.59 18.39 -24.01
N GLU A 208 -15.51 17.83 -23.44
CA GLU A 208 -15.20 17.87 -22.02
C GLU A 208 -14.31 19.08 -21.70
N PHE A 209 -14.85 20.02 -20.94
CA PHE A 209 -14.13 21.18 -20.43
C PHE A 209 -13.69 20.92 -19.00
N ARG A 210 -12.52 21.43 -18.64
CA ARG A 210 -11.93 21.23 -17.30
C ARG A 210 -11.60 22.56 -16.66
N LEU A 211 -12.01 22.76 -15.42
CA LEU A 211 -11.71 23.94 -14.62
C LEU A 211 -11.18 23.50 -13.25
N LEU A 212 -9.92 23.85 -13.00
CA LEU A 212 -9.25 23.62 -11.71
C LEU A 212 -9.35 24.89 -10.86
N VAL A 213 -9.81 24.75 -9.63
CA VAL A 213 -9.78 25.78 -8.61
C VAL A 213 -8.74 25.37 -7.56
N ASN A 214 -7.83 26.28 -7.20
CA ASN A 214 -6.83 25.96 -6.20
C ASN A 214 -7.46 25.73 -4.83
N SER A 215 -7.11 24.62 -4.17
CA SER A 215 -7.51 24.36 -2.80
C SER A 215 -6.97 25.45 -1.86
N PRO A 216 -7.72 25.90 -0.84
CA PRO A 216 -7.18 26.77 0.20
C PRO A 216 -5.94 26.12 0.85
N LYS A 217 -4.98 26.96 1.21
CA LYS A 217 -3.78 26.52 1.96
C LYS A 217 -4.11 26.42 3.44
#